data_d6168cea8afae92783ed756f5d9e5aaf
#
_entry.id   d6168cea8afae92783ed756f5d9e5aaf
#
_cell.length_a   1.000
_cell.length_b   1.000
_cell.length_c   1.000
_cell.angle_alpha   90.00
_cell.angle_beta   90.00
_cell.angle_gamma   90.00
#
_symmetry.space_group_name_H-M   'P 1'
#
loop_
_entity.id
_entity.type
_entity.pdbx_description
1 polymer ?
#
loop_
_entity_poly.entity_id
_entity_poly.type
_entity_poly.pdbx_seq_one_letter_code
_entity_poly.pdbx_strand_id
1 'polypeptide(L)'
;VARTGWDMGIDADEAVVSMKIGEKDTTNHQHNDSGTFQTYYNGYLTGDSSIYALYGTVNDFAWSKETIGHNGLLIYDPNEVSNQTPVVTGGMTRRSPNVMKLESLLTDTYTRAKVIGQEFGPDPIDPEYTYISGDLTPGYTENKVSEVRRSMMFMPTENKEAPAVFFVMDKIVSK
;
A
#
# COMPACT_ATOMS: atom_id res chain seq x y z
N VAL A 1 9.52 -4.98 -5.36
CA VAL A 1 9.22 -4.69 -6.77
C VAL A 1 9.32 -5.99 -7.54
N ALA A 2 8.33 -6.29 -8.39
CA ALA A 2 8.33 -7.41 -9.32
C ALA A 2 8.27 -6.88 -10.75
N ARG A 3 8.86 -7.60 -11.71
CA ARG A 3 8.92 -7.19 -13.11
C ARG A 3 9.15 -8.38 -14.03
N THR A 4 8.78 -8.22 -15.30
CA THR A 4 8.89 -9.29 -16.31
C THR A 4 10.30 -9.47 -16.87
N GLY A 5 11.19 -8.52 -16.68
CA GLY A 5 12.58 -8.56 -17.13
C GLY A 5 13.38 -7.40 -16.58
N TRP A 6 14.63 -7.28 -16.98
CA TRP A 6 15.60 -6.30 -16.44
C TRP A 6 16.08 -5.28 -17.47
N ASP A 7 15.44 -5.22 -18.62
CA ASP A 7 15.74 -4.17 -19.57
C ASP A 7 15.34 -2.81 -19.01
N MET A 8 16.27 -1.86 -19.18
CA MET A 8 16.15 -0.51 -18.64
C MET A 8 16.17 0.46 -19.81
N GLY A 9 15.17 1.29 -19.89
CA GLY A 9 15.10 2.32 -20.91
C GLY A 9 13.67 2.70 -21.24
N ILE A 10 13.52 3.75 -22.01
CA ILE A 10 12.19 4.28 -22.38
C ILE A 10 11.45 3.32 -23.34
N ASP A 11 12.19 2.50 -24.06
CA ASP A 11 11.65 1.51 -25.00
C ASP A 11 11.60 0.08 -24.41
N ALA A 12 11.85 -0.06 -23.09
CA ALA A 12 11.76 -1.35 -22.43
C ALA A 12 10.31 -1.80 -22.32
N ASP A 13 10.00 -2.98 -22.86
CA ASP A 13 8.66 -3.57 -22.89
C ASP A 13 8.42 -4.45 -21.63
N GLU A 14 8.68 -3.87 -20.47
CA GLU A 14 8.64 -4.54 -19.19
C GLU A 14 7.39 -4.14 -18.37
N ALA A 15 6.65 -5.15 -17.91
CA ALA A 15 5.64 -4.93 -16.89
C ALA A 15 6.31 -4.86 -15.51
N VAL A 16 5.97 -3.84 -14.74
CA VAL A 16 6.55 -3.60 -13.40
C VAL A 16 5.43 -3.40 -12.39
N VAL A 17 5.56 -4.04 -11.24
CA VAL A 17 4.67 -3.83 -10.09
C VAL A 17 5.49 -3.49 -8.85
N SER A 18 5.20 -2.36 -8.22
CA SER A 18 5.65 -2.04 -6.87
C SER A 18 4.57 -2.43 -5.88
N MET A 19 4.88 -3.28 -4.93
CA MET A 19 3.99 -3.73 -3.85
C MET A 19 4.54 -3.24 -2.52
N LYS A 20 3.72 -2.57 -1.71
CA LYS A 20 4.12 -1.99 -0.43
C LYS A 20 3.22 -2.50 0.69
N ILE A 21 3.76 -3.13 1.72
CA ILE A 21 3.01 -3.40 2.95
C ILE A 21 3.06 -2.20 3.89
N GLY A 22 4.22 -1.56 4.08
CA GLY A 22 4.34 -0.33 4.86
C GLY A 22 4.12 -0.54 6.36
N GLU A 23 5.01 -1.28 7.02
CA GLU A 23 4.79 -1.76 8.39
C GLU A 23 4.78 -0.66 9.46
N LYS A 24 5.55 0.40 9.30
CA LYS A 24 5.71 1.44 10.32
C LYS A 24 5.44 2.84 9.78
N ASP A 25 4.80 3.65 10.61
CA ASP A 25 4.62 5.09 10.37
C ASP A 25 5.63 5.86 11.22
N THR A 26 6.62 6.44 10.59
CA THR A 26 7.79 7.01 11.28
C THR A 26 8.02 8.49 11.03
N THR A 27 7.40 9.10 10.03
CA THR A 27 7.66 10.49 9.64
C THR A 27 6.39 11.25 9.24
N ASN A 28 6.47 12.57 9.30
CA ASN A 28 5.34 13.45 8.94
C ASN A 28 5.07 13.52 7.42
N HIS A 29 5.94 12.95 6.60
CA HIS A 29 5.77 12.88 5.14
C HIS A 29 5.19 11.54 4.67
N GLN A 30 4.95 10.60 5.57
CA GLN A 30 4.33 9.33 5.22
C GLN A 30 2.83 9.51 4.91
N HIS A 31 2.38 8.65 4.01
CA HIS A 31 0.99 8.53 3.61
C HIS A 31 0.34 7.34 4.32
N ASN A 32 -0.97 7.33 4.38
CA ASN A 32 -1.78 6.21 4.86
C ASN A 32 -1.99 5.19 3.72
N ASP A 33 -0.89 4.62 3.23
CA ASP A 33 -0.78 3.86 1.99
C ASP A 33 -0.24 2.42 2.22
N SER A 34 -0.37 1.89 3.42
CA SER A 34 -0.01 0.49 3.65
C SER A 34 -0.90 -0.45 2.86
N GLY A 35 -0.31 -1.48 2.26
CA GLY A 35 -1.01 -2.43 1.39
C GLY A 35 -1.28 -1.91 -0.02
N THR A 36 -0.65 -0.84 -0.47
CA THR A 36 -0.85 -0.29 -1.81
C THR A 36 0.11 -0.89 -2.83
N PHE A 37 -0.19 -0.65 -4.10
CA PHE A 37 0.63 -1.09 -5.22
C PHE A 37 0.59 -0.06 -6.35
N GLN A 38 1.60 -0.11 -7.21
CA GLN A 38 1.65 0.66 -8.44
C GLN A 38 2.02 -0.27 -9.58
N THR A 39 1.38 -0.12 -10.73
CA THR A 39 1.63 -0.94 -11.91
C THR A 39 1.99 -0.08 -13.09
N TYR A 40 2.95 -0.55 -13.86
CA TYR A 40 3.45 0.09 -15.06
C TYR A 40 3.60 -0.93 -16.19
N TYR A 41 3.13 -0.59 -17.37
CA TYR A 41 3.42 -1.26 -18.64
C TYR A 41 3.17 -0.27 -19.77
N ASN A 42 4.23 0.15 -20.48
CA ASN A 42 4.17 1.20 -21.50
C ASN A 42 3.51 2.52 -21.00
N GLY A 43 3.50 2.75 -19.70
CA GLY A 43 2.87 3.85 -19.00
C GLY A 43 2.34 3.43 -17.63
N TYR A 44 1.97 4.40 -16.79
CA TYR A 44 1.33 4.13 -15.50
C TYR A 44 -0.08 3.59 -15.72
N LEU A 45 -0.37 2.41 -15.18
CA LEU A 45 -1.70 1.80 -15.20
C LEU A 45 -2.45 2.04 -13.89
N THR A 46 -1.76 1.91 -12.77
CA THR A 46 -2.28 2.26 -11.44
C THR A 46 -1.22 3.01 -10.64
N GLY A 47 -1.66 3.95 -9.85
CA GLY A 47 -0.78 4.74 -8.99
C GLY A 47 -1.60 5.61 -8.04
N ASP A 48 -0.95 6.56 -7.42
CA ASP A 48 -1.61 7.53 -6.57
C ASP A 48 -2.49 8.45 -7.40
N SER A 49 -3.71 8.72 -6.92
CA SER A 49 -4.69 9.56 -7.61
C SER A 49 -4.49 11.06 -7.35
N SER A 50 -3.43 11.43 -6.65
CA SER A 50 -3.18 12.79 -6.18
C SER A 50 -1.90 13.36 -6.78
N ILE A 51 -1.96 14.66 -7.10
CA ILE A 51 -0.80 15.46 -7.38
C ILE A 51 -0.45 16.23 -6.10
N TYR A 52 0.79 16.10 -5.64
CA TYR A 52 1.30 16.90 -4.54
C TYR A 52 1.41 18.37 -4.98
N ALA A 53 0.41 19.17 -4.62
CA ALA A 53 0.34 20.56 -5.05
C ALA A 53 1.03 21.51 -4.05
N LEU A 54 0.68 21.41 -2.76
CA LEU A 54 1.20 22.28 -1.72
C LEU A 54 1.04 21.64 -0.35
N TYR A 55 2.11 21.61 0.43
CA TYR A 55 2.10 21.14 1.82
C TYR A 55 1.16 21.95 2.71
N GLY A 56 0.45 21.29 3.59
CA GLY A 56 -0.43 21.92 4.58
C GLY A 56 -1.79 22.34 4.05
N THR A 57 -2.12 22.06 2.81
CA THR A 57 -3.46 22.32 2.25
C THR A 57 -4.45 21.21 2.63
N VAL A 58 -5.75 21.52 2.46
CA VAL A 58 -6.81 20.50 2.64
C VAL A 58 -6.58 19.30 1.73
N ASN A 59 -6.15 19.55 0.49
CA ASN A 59 -5.83 18.45 -0.45
C ASN A 59 -4.67 17.57 0.06
N ASP A 60 -3.64 18.18 0.67
CA ASP A 60 -2.50 17.45 1.23
C ASP A 60 -2.95 16.50 2.36
N PHE A 61 -3.77 16.99 3.29
CA PHE A 61 -4.16 16.22 4.47
C PHE A 61 -5.42 15.37 4.32
N ALA A 62 -6.35 15.75 3.46
CA ALA A 62 -7.61 15.05 3.31
C ALA A 62 -7.68 14.13 2.08
N TRP A 63 -6.66 14.19 1.21
CA TRP A 63 -6.61 13.38 0.00
C TRP A 63 -5.24 12.76 -0.23
N SER A 64 -4.20 13.58 -0.50
CA SER A 64 -2.91 13.09 -0.98
C SER A 64 -2.20 12.15 0.00
N LYS A 65 -2.35 12.39 1.30
CA LYS A 65 -1.74 11.55 2.35
C LYS A 65 -2.68 10.51 2.94
N GLU A 66 -3.95 10.57 2.56
CA GLU A 66 -4.96 9.64 3.08
C GLU A 66 -5.11 8.41 2.17
N THR A 67 -5.59 7.32 2.72
CA THR A 67 -5.80 6.05 2.00
C THR A 67 -6.65 6.22 0.73
N ILE A 68 -7.57 7.20 0.72
CA ILE A 68 -8.41 7.51 -0.44
C ILE A 68 -7.61 8.02 -1.66
N GLY A 69 -6.44 8.62 -1.44
CA GLY A 69 -5.52 9.06 -2.51
C GLY A 69 -4.75 7.91 -3.16
N HIS A 70 -4.89 6.71 -2.64
CA HIS A 70 -4.17 5.50 -3.03
C HIS A 70 -5.13 4.37 -3.35
N ASN A 71 -4.63 3.24 -3.86
CA ASN A 71 -5.44 2.04 -4.07
C ASN A 71 -5.54 1.15 -2.82
N GLY A 72 -5.56 1.80 -1.65
CA GLY A 72 -5.79 1.18 -0.35
C GLY A 72 -7.25 0.81 -0.11
N LEU A 73 -7.51 0.12 1.00
CA LEU A 73 -8.86 -0.29 1.38
C LEU A 73 -9.56 0.82 2.18
N LEU A 74 -10.77 1.16 1.77
CA LEU A 74 -11.65 2.07 2.51
C LEU A 74 -12.76 1.25 3.19
N ILE A 75 -12.82 1.33 4.51
CA ILE A 75 -13.80 0.63 5.33
C ILE A 75 -14.56 1.70 6.11
N TYR A 76 -15.77 1.98 5.69
CA TYR A 76 -16.56 3.08 6.24
C TYR A 76 -17.18 2.70 7.59
N ASP A 77 -17.00 3.57 8.57
CA ASP A 77 -17.71 3.54 9.85
C ASP A 77 -18.30 4.93 10.10
N PRO A 78 -19.64 5.07 10.19
CA PRO A 78 -20.30 6.35 10.41
C PRO A 78 -19.98 6.98 11.77
N ASN A 79 -19.49 6.20 12.72
CA ASN A 79 -19.12 6.65 14.06
C ASN A 79 -17.62 6.96 14.20
N GLU A 80 -16.84 6.80 13.13
CA GLU A 80 -15.41 7.08 13.16
C GLU A 80 -15.14 8.57 13.35
N VAL A 81 -14.36 8.91 14.37
CA VAL A 81 -13.91 10.27 14.61
C VAL A 81 -12.48 10.41 14.12
N SER A 82 -12.28 11.25 13.11
CA SER A 82 -10.95 11.62 12.67
C SER A 82 -10.37 12.71 13.58
N ASN A 83 -9.23 12.44 14.18
CA ASN A 83 -8.52 13.42 15.01
C ASN A 83 -7.67 14.42 14.22
N GLN A 84 -7.47 14.22 12.93
CA GLN A 84 -6.51 14.97 12.13
C GLN A 84 -7.05 15.49 10.79
N THR A 85 -8.15 14.95 10.30
CA THR A 85 -8.77 15.43 9.07
C THR A 85 -10.25 15.76 9.32
N PRO A 86 -10.80 16.79 8.67
CA PRO A 86 -12.21 17.13 8.81
C PRO A 86 -13.14 16.12 8.11
N VAL A 87 -12.56 15.13 7.43
CA VAL A 87 -13.31 14.16 6.61
C VAL A 87 -12.98 12.75 7.05
N VAL A 88 -13.99 11.98 7.39
CA VAL A 88 -13.88 10.54 7.60
C VAL A 88 -13.91 9.85 6.23
N THR A 89 -12.77 9.34 5.80
CA THR A 89 -12.63 8.69 4.48
C THR A 89 -12.85 7.18 4.52
N GLY A 90 -12.90 6.59 5.70
CA GLY A 90 -12.91 5.14 5.86
C GLY A 90 -11.54 4.49 5.73
N GLY A 91 -10.50 5.28 5.50
CA GLY A 91 -9.13 4.81 5.34
C GLY A 91 -8.44 4.42 6.65
N MET A 92 -7.14 4.26 6.57
CA MET A 92 -6.29 4.00 7.74
C MET A 92 -6.25 5.21 8.67
N THR A 93 -6.13 4.94 9.95
CA THR A 93 -6.02 5.98 10.98
C THR A 93 -4.65 6.64 10.90
N ARG A 94 -4.64 7.95 10.73
CA ARG A 94 -3.40 8.71 10.80
C ARG A 94 -2.91 8.77 12.24
N ARG A 95 -1.63 8.47 12.44
CA ARG A 95 -0.98 8.58 13.74
C ARG A 95 0.00 9.75 13.73
N SER A 96 0.20 10.38 14.88
CA SER A 96 1.17 11.49 14.97
C SER A 96 2.58 10.96 14.74
N PRO A 97 3.29 11.46 13.73
CA PRO A 97 4.56 10.91 13.30
C PRO A 97 5.77 11.46 14.10
N ASN A 98 5.56 12.14 15.19
CA ASN A 98 6.66 12.71 15.97
C ASN A 98 7.38 11.62 16.77
N VAL A 99 7.92 10.65 16.04
CA VAL A 99 8.81 9.65 16.61
C VAL A 99 10.16 10.31 16.85
N MET A 100 10.38 10.74 18.07
CA MET A 100 11.61 11.42 18.47
C MET A 100 12.71 10.48 18.95
N LYS A 101 12.37 9.19 19.17
CA LYS A 101 13.29 8.21 19.74
C LYS A 101 13.14 6.86 19.06
N LEU A 102 14.27 6.17 18.88
CA LEU A 102 14.31 4.83 18.31
C LEU A 102 13.46 3.82 19.11
N GLU A 103 13.44 3.94 20.43
CA GLU A 103 12.65 3.08 21.29
C GLU A 103 11.15 3.15 20.95
N SER A 104 10.66 4.30 20.52
CA SER A 104 9.26 4.46 20.12
C SER A 104 8.92 3.66 18.85
N LEU A 105 9.89 3.49 17.94
CA LEU A 105 9.73 2.67 16.73
C LEU A 105 9.60 1.18 17.03
N LEU A 106 10.15 0.75 18.15
CA LEU A 106 10.10 -0.65 18.58
C LEU A 106 8.76 -1.00 19.22
N THR A 107 7.91 0.00 19.53
CA THR A 107 6.57 -0.23 20.06
C THR A 107 5.56 -0.48 18.93
N ASP A 108 4.42 -1.10 19.27
CA ASP A 108 3.32 -1.32 18.31
C ASP A 108 2.53 -0.05 17.99
N THR A 109 2.77 1.05 18.71
CA THR A 109 2.04 2.32 18.53
C THR A 109 2.10 2.85 17.09
N TYR A 110 3.24 2.66 16.43
CA TYR A 110 3.45 3.13 15.05
C TYR A 110 3.32 2.01 14.01
N THR A 111 2.88 0.83 14.41
CA THR A 111 2.63 -0.28 13.49
C THR A 111 1.37 0.00 12.67
N ARG A 112 1.49 -0.05 11.36
CA ARG A 112 0.39 0.11 10.39
C ARG A 112 0.00 -1.20 9.74
N ALA A 113 1.01 -2.04 9.54
CA ALA A 113 0.85 -3.33 8.91
C ALA A 113 1.94 -4.29 9.43
N LYS A 114 1.78 -5.57 9.11
CA LYS A 114 2.81 -6.59 9.32
C LYS A 114 2.91 -7.46 8.07
N VAL A 115 4.11 -7.70 7.58
CA VAL A 115 4.32 -8.73 6.56
C VAL A 115 4.07 -10.09 7.20
N ILE A 116 3.13 -10.85 6.62
CA ILE A 116 2.76 -12.19 7.11
C ILE A 116 3.15 -13.30 6.14
N GLY A 117 3.57 -12.94 4.93
CA GLY A 117 4.08 -13.87 3.94
C GLY A 117 4.78 -13.13 2.83
N GLN A 118 5.89 -13.69 2.37
CA GLN A 118 6.57 -13.24 1.15
C GLN A 118 7.25 -14.44 0.51
N GLU A 119 7.16 -14.54 -0.79
CA GLU A 119 7.77 -15.61 -1.55
C GLU A 119 8.03 -15.14 -2.98
N PHE A 120 9.05 -15.66 -3.59
CA PHE A 120 9.32 -15.53 -5.01
C PHE A 120 10.05 -16.81 -5.45
N GLY A 121 9.71 -17.32 -6.61
CA GLY A 121 10.33 -18.57 -6.98
C GLY A 121 9.85 -19.16 -8.30
N PRO A 122 10.38 -20.33 -8.66
CA PRO A 122 11.44 -21.06 -7.91
C PRO A 122 12.83 -20.41 -7.98
N ASP A 123 13.10 -19.59 -9.01
CA ASP A 123 14.38 -18.86 -9.18
C ASP A 123 14.21 -17.42 -8.65
N PRO A 124 15.06 -16.96 -7.72
CA PRO A 124 14.97 -15.59 -7.20
C PRO A 124 15.43 -14.51 -8.19
N ILE A 125 16.14 -14.87 -9.27
CA ILE A 125 16.62 -13.93 -10.29
C ILE A 125 15.62 -13.81 -11.43
N ASP A 126 14.97 -14.92 -11.80
CA ASP A 126 13.93 -14.98 -12.82
C ASP A 126 12.70 -15.73 -12.27
N PRO A 127 11.95 -15.08 -11.35
CA PRO A 127 10.88 -15.75 -10.64
C PRO A 127 9.64 -15.92 -11.51
N GLU A 128 9.07 -17.11 -11.51
CA GLU A 128 7.76 -17.39 -12.13
C GLU A 128 6.62 -16.66 -11.39
N TYR A 129 6.84 -16.31 -10.13
CA TYR A 129 5.92 -15.47 -9.35
C TYR A 129 6.64 -14.70 -8.25
N THR A 130 6.07 -13.57 -7.88
CA THR A 130 6.45 -12.80 -6.69
C THR A 130 5.20 -12.56 -5.86
N TYR A 131 5.23 -12.98 -4.59
CA TYR A 131 4.12 -12.91 -3.65
C TYR A 131 4.49 -12.11 -2.41
N ILE A 132 3.56 -11.29 -1.93
CA ILE A 132 3.62 -10.65 -0.63
C ILE A 132 2.22 -10.61 0.00
N SER A 133 2.15 -10.84 1.30
CA SER A 133 0.92 -10.72 2.07
C SER A 133 1.16 -9.91 3.33
N GLY A 134 0.22 -9.02 3.64
CA GLY A 134 0.24 -8.16 4.80
C GLY A 134 -1.03 -8.26 5.63
N ASP A 135 -0.85 -8.26 6.94
CA ASP A 135 -1.89 -7.92 7.90
C ASP A 135 -1.91 -6.40 8.05
N LEU A 136 -2.97 -5.77 7.57
CA LEU A 136 -3.19 -4.32 7.57
C LEU A 136 -4.08 -3.88 8.75
N THR A 137 -4.55 -4.81 9.57
CA THR A 137 -5.45 -4.54 10.70
C THR A 137 -4.96 -3.40 11.60
N PRO A 138 -3.65 -3.32 11.96
CA PRO A 138 -3.15 -2.24 12.81
C PRO A 138 -3.29 -0.83 12.23
N GLY A 139 -3.49 -0.71 10.92
CA GLY A 139 -3.71 0.58 10.24
C GLY A 139 -5.09 1.17 10.48
N TYR A 140 -6.06 0.37 10.90
CA TYR A 140 -7.45 0.77 11.10
C TYR A 140 -7.80 0.89 12.59
N THR A 141 -8.93 1.54 12.92
CA THR A 141 -9.42 1.59 14.29
C THR A 141 -9.96 0.24 14.74
N GLU A 142 -9.73 -0.11 16.00
CA GLU A 142 -10.15 -1.39 16.57
C GLU A 142 -11.67 -1.61 16.54
N ASN A 143 -12.45 -0.53 16.54
CA ASN A 143 -13.91 -0.61 16.50
C ASN A 143 -14.44 -0.96 15.11
N LYS A 144 -13.68 -0.66 14.06
CA LYS A 144 -14.08 -0.82 12.67
C LYS A 144 -13.91 -2.25 12.16
N VAL A 145 -12.78 -2.86 12.48
CA VAL A 145 -12.40 -4.15 11.93
C VAL A 145 -11.77 -5.06 12.97
N SER A 146 -11.91 -6.36 12.77
CA SER A 146 -11.18 -7.40 13.48
C SER A 146 -10.06 -8.01 12.63
N GLU A 147 -10.15 -7.91 11.32
CA GLU A 147 -9.12 -8.40 10.40
C GLU A 147 -9.17 -7.62 9.07
N VAL A 148 -8.00 -7.19 8.59
CA VAL A 148 -7.79 -6.68 7.24
C VAL A 148 -6.50 -7.29 6.70
N ARG A 149 -6.60 -8.11 5.66
CA ARG A 149 -5.45 -8.68 4.97
C ARG A 149 -5.49 -8.35 3.50
N ARG A 150 -4.33 -8.10 2.93
CA ARG A 150 -4.13 -8.02 1.49
C ARG A 150 -3.00 -8.94 1.08
N SER A 151 -3.26 -9.75 0.08
CA SER A 151 -2.26 -10.58 -0.59
C SER A 151 -2.14 -10.11 -2.03
N MET A 152 -0.91 -9.97 -2.49
CA MET A 152 -0.57 -9.54 -3.84
C MET A 152 0.37 -10.54 -4.47
N MET A 153 0.10 -10.92 -5.72
CA MET A 153 0.93 -11.85 -6.47
C MET A 153 1.08 -11.37 -7.91
N PHE A 154 2.32 -11.23 -8.33
CA PHE A 154 2.70 -10.92 -9.70
C PHE A 154 3.25 -12.17 -10.37
N MET A 155 2.79 -12.47 -11.58
CA MET A 155 3.20 -13.61 -12.37
C MET A 155 3.54 -13.13 -13.79
N PRO A 156 4.79 -13.18 -14.22
CA PRO A 156 5.16 -13.04 -15.63
C PRO A 156 4.47 -14.09 -16.49
N THR A 157 4.19 -13.76 -17.73
CA THR A 157 3.64 -14.69 -18.72
C THR A 157 4.51 -14.68 -19.96
N GLU A 158 4.40 -15.71 -20.79
CA GLU A 158 5.05 -15.74 -22.11
C GLU A 158 4.28 -14.97 -23.19
N ASN A 159 3.10 -14.43 -22.84
CA ASN A 159 2.24 -13.74 -23.79
C ASN A 159 2.65 -12.27 -23.91
N LYS A 160 3.12 -11.86 -25.07
CA LYS A 160 3.55 -10.46 -25.32
C LYS A 160 2.41 -9.44 -25.28
N GLU A 161 1.16 -9.86 -25.50
CA GLU A 161 -0.01 -8.96 -25.40
C GLU A 161 -0.46 -8.78 -23.95
N ALA A 162 -0.11 -9.72 -23.07
CA ALA A 162 -0.41 -9.67 -21.64
C ALA A 162 0.81 -10.22 -20.87
N PRO A 163 1.89 -9.42 -20.74
CA PRO A 163 3.20 -9.92 -20.27
C PRO A 163 3.22 -10.34 -18.80
N ALA A 164 2.20 -9.95 -18.05
CA ALA A 164 2.05 -10.36 -16.66
C ALA A 164 0.59 -10.40 -16.22
N VAL A 165 0.35 -11.15 -15.15
CA VAL A 165 -0.91 -11.11 -14.39
C VAL A 165 -0.58 -10.65 -12.98
N PHE A 166 -1.37 -9.71 -12.47
CA PHE A 166 -1.25 -9.23 -11.11
C PHE A 166 -2.56 -9.48 -10.36
N PHE A 167 -2.48 -10.28 -9.30
CA PHE A 167 -3.59 -10.62 -8.44
C PHE A 167 -3.53 -9.81 -7.14
N VAL A 168 -4.66 -9.26 -6.74
CA VAL A 168 -4.86 -8.66 -5.42
C VAL A 168 -6.05 -9.35 -4.76
N MET A 169 -5.84 -9.89 -3.58
CA MET A 169 -6.86 -10.57 -2.79
C MET A 169 -6.97 -9.91 -1.42
N ASP A 170 -8.17 -9.50 -1.08
CA ASP A 170 -8.48 -8.84 0.18
C ASP A 170 -9.39 -9.71 1.05
N LYS A 171 -9.07 -9.76 2.34
CA LYS A 171 -9.92 -10.30 3.38
C LYS A 171 -10.22 -9.22 4.40
N ILE A 172 -11.50 -8.91 4.60
CA ILE A 172 -11.96 -7.92 5.57
C ILE A 172 -12.98 -8.58 6.47
N VAL A 173 -12.81 -8.44 7.78
CA VAL A 173 -13.79 -8.82 8.79
C VAL A 173 -14.14 -7.56 9.58
N SER A 174 -15.31 -6.99 9.28
CA SER A 174 -15.87 -5.84 10.00
C SER A 174 -16.40 -6.25 11.38
N LYS A 175 -16.54 -5.27 12.27
CA LYS A 175 -17.20 -5.44 13.57
C LYS A 175 -18.60 -4.84 13.56
#